data_f9cd1a90b427b3b4ac55095a0b72d893
#
_entry.id   f9cd1a90b427b3b4ac55095a0b72d893
#
_cell.length_a   1.000
_cell.length_b   1.000
_cell.length_c   1.000
_cell.angle_alpha   90.00
_cell.angle_beta   90.00
_cell.angle_gamma   90.00
#
_symmetry.space_group_name_H-M   'P 1'
#
loop_
_entity.id
_entity.type
_entity.pdbx_description
1 polymer ?
#
loop_
_entity_poly.entity_id
_entity_poly.type
_entity_poly.pdbx_seq_one_letter_code
_entity_poly.pdbx_strand_id
1 'polypeptide(L)'
;MALRLDRNSPDPMLVYAAMLARVADLSDHFDVVHAHIDWIHIPLLRSLGVPFVTTLHGRLDHPALATLCTNCFPDSHFVSISETQRIPLPQANWVGTVYHGSPENLLTPNYEPEGYLAFLGRITPDKGPETAIHLARAAGMPLKIAAKIVRAERHYFTQRIKPLIDGTDVEFVGEIDEAHKAEFLGNASALLFPICWPEPFGLVMIEAMACDTPVVGFRCGSVPEVIDDGITGYAVEPDDGLNAINRALMLDRRLVRRRFEERFTARRMAEDYVRIYESTMKPGNTDQKMGSANCVPPPNNGSARRVEIAAARFGMDRPHQ
;
A
#
# COMPACT_ATOMS: atom_id res chain seq x y z
N MET A 1 -16.93 2.75 -10.52
CA MET A 1 -16.17 2.04 -11.57
C MET A 1 -14.70 2.26 -11.25
N ALA A 2 -13.91 1.22 -10.98
CA ALA A 2 -12.50 1.40 -10.69
C ALA A 2 -11.75 1.75 -11.99
N LEU A 3 -11.06 2.87 -12.02
CA LEU A 3 -10.34 3.41 -13.19
C LEU A 3 -9.34 2.43 -13.83
N ARG A 4 -8.86 1.44 -13.07
CA ARG A 4 -7.93 0.39 -13.56
C ARG A 4 -8.62 -0.75 -14.30
N LEU A 5 -9.95 -0.81 -14.33
CA LEU A 5 -10.69 -1.95 -14.87
C LEU A 5 -11.18 -1.72 -16.30
N ASP A 6 -11.13 -0.50 -16.80
CA ASP A 6 -11.47 -0.24 -18.20
C ASP A 6 -10.24 -0.44 -19.09
N ARG A 7 -10.02 -1.70 -19.51
CA ARG A 7 -8.97 -2.09 -20.46
C ARG A 7 -9.18 -1.49 -21.87
N ASN A 8 -10.36 -0.92 -22.13
CA ASN A 8 -10.74 -0.36 -23.41
C ASN A 8 -10.58 1.16 -23.45
N SER A 9 -10.26 1.81 -22.34
CA SER A 9 -9.98 3.25 -22.35
C SER A 9 -8.58 3.49 -22.94
N PRO A 10 -8.48 4.15 -24.09
CA PRO A 10 -7.20 4.40 -24.74
C PRO A 10 -6.31 5.37 -23.95
N ASP A 11 -6.90 6.19 -23.07
CA ASP A 11 -6.22 7.18 -22.25
C ASP A 11 -6.87 7.28 -20.86
N PRO A 12 -6.15 6.91 -19.79
CA PRO A 12 -6.63 7.06 -18.41
C PRO A 12 -7.02 8.50 -18.05
N MET A 13 -6.40 9.52 -18.69
CA MET A 13 -6.69 10.92 -18.41
C MET A 13 -8.13 11.33 -18.82
N LEU A 14 -8.69 10.70 -19.85
CA LEU A 14 -10.09 10.94 -20.25
C LEU A 14 -11.06 10.51 -19.14
N VAL A 15 -10.77 9.38 -18.50
CA VAL A 15 -11.60 8.87 -17.40
C VAL A 15 -11.45 9.76 -16.15
N TYR A 16 -10.24 10.24 -15.85
CA TYR A 16 -10.02 11.20 -14.78
C TYR A 16 -10.76 12.52 -15.04
N ALA A 17 -10.69 13.06 -16.26
CA ALA A 17 -11.38 14.28 -16.62
C ALA A 17 -12.90 14.14 -16.47
N ALA A 18 -13.50 13.06 -16.97
CA ALA A 18 -14.93 12.79 -16.81
C ALA A 18 -15.35 12.63 -15.34
N MET A 19 -14.53 11.93 -14.53
CA MET A 19 -14.77 11.80 -13.11
C MET A 19 -14.71 13.15 -12.39
N LEU A 20 -13.70 13.97 -12.68
CA LEU A 20 -13.53 15.29 -12.06
C LEU A 20 -14.67 16.24 -12.44
N ALA A 21 -15.13 16.22 -13.70
CA ALA A 21 -16.31 16.97 -14.11
C ALA A 21 -17.54 16.57 -13.28
N ARG A 22 -17.76 15.26 -13.10
CA ARG A 22 -18.87 14.77 -12.29
C ARG A 22 -18.74 15.14 -10.80
N VAL A 23 -17.51 15.13 -10.24
CA VAL A 23 -17.26 15.60 -8.87
C VAL A 23 -17.59 17.10 -8.77
N ALA A 24 -17.20 17.92 -9.75
CA ALA A 24 -17.52 19.34 -9.77
C ALA A 24 -19.02 19.59 -9.77
N ASP A 25 -19.78 18.88 -10.60
CA ASP A 25 -21.25 19.02 -10.69
C ASP A 25 -21.97 18.65 -9.38
N LEU A 26 -21.37 17.80 -8.56
CA LEU A 26 -21.98 17.28 -7.34
C LEU A 26 -21.42 17.92 -6.06
N SER A 27 -20.37 18.71 -6.15
CA SER A 27 -19.59 19.15 -4.99
C SER A 27 -20.42 19.96 -3.99
N ASP A 28 -21.39 20.74 -4.44
CA ASP A 28 -22.27 21.54 -3.57
C ASP A 28 -23.26 20.71 -2.72
N HIS A 29 -23.33 19.40 -2.97
CA HIS A 29 -24.19 18.50 -2.23
C HIS A 29 -23.49 17.83 -1.04
N PHE A 30 -22.19 18.10 -0.84
CA PHE A 30 -21.36 17.47 0.18
C PHE A 30 -20.60 18.50 1.01
N ASP A 31 -20.45 18.23 2.30
CA ASP A 31 -19.69 19.08 3.23
C ASP A 31 -18.18 18.94 3.03
N VAL A 32 -17.72 17.79 2.53
CA VAL A 32 -16.31 17.50 2.28
C VAL A 32 -16.15 16.48 1.15
N VAL A 33 -15.13 16.66 0.32
CA VAL A 33 -14.72 15.70 -0.70
C VAL A 33 -13.46 14.98 -0.26
N HIS A 34 -13.47 13.64 -0.19
CA HIS A 34 -12.29 12.86 0.09
C HIS A 34 -11.75 12.22 -1.18
N ALA A 35 -10.52 12.53 -1.53
CA ALA A 35 -9.87 12.08 -2.76
C ALA A 35 -8.77 11.05 -2.47
N HIS A 36 -8.69 10.02 -3.35
CA HIS A 36 -7.67 8.96 -3.32
C HIS A 36 -6.90 8.86 -4.65
N ILE A 37 -6.81 9.97 -5.40
CA ILE A 37 -6.25 10.04 -6.75
C ILE A 37 -5.04 10.96 -6.83
N ASP A 38 -4.22 10.94 -5.80
CA ASP A 38 -3.01 11.73 -5.66
C ASP A 38 -3.27 13.25 -5.82
N TRP A 39 -2.81 13.90 -6.89
CA TRP A 39 -2.70 15.36 -7.01
C TRP A 39 -3.69 16.01 -7.99
N ILE A 40 -4.26 15.24 -8.93
CA ILE A 40 -4.94 15.76 -10.13
C ILE A 40 -6.23 16.56 -9.83
N HIS A 41 -6.89 16.28 -8.70
CA HIS A 41 -8.14 16.93 -8.29
C HIS A 41 -7.92 18.28 -7.60
N ILE A 42 -6.73 18.51 -7.03
CA ILE A 42 -6.46 19.64 -6.14
C ILE A 42 -6.73 21.00 -6.81
N PRO A 43 -6.22 21.30 -8.03
CA PRO A 43 -6.51 22.58 -8.68
C PRO A 43 -7.99 22.84 -8.88
N LEU A 44 -8.76 21.81 -9.25
CA LEU A 44 -10.20 21.92 -9.46
C LEU A 44 -10.94 22.22 -8.17
N LEU A 45 -10.77 21.39 -7.13
CA LEU A 45 -11.49 21.55 -5.87
C LEU A 45 -11.12 22.85 -5.15
N ARG A 46 -9.87 23.29 -5.24
CA ARG A 46 -9.46 24.63 -4.77
C ARG A 46 -10.19 25.74 -5.52
N SER A 47 -10.32 25.65 -6.85
CA SER A 47 -11.01 26.68 -7.64
C SER A 47 -12.51 26.75 -7.36
N LEU A 48 -13.12 25.65 -6.94
CA LEU A 48 -14.52 25.57 -6.56
C LEU A 48 -14.75 26.00 -5.09
N GLY A 49 -13.69 26.14 -4.28
CA GLY A 49 -13.81 26.48 -2.87
C GLY A 49 -14.42 25.35 -2.02
N VAL A 50 -14.37 24.12 -2.50
CA VAL A 50 -14.93 22.95 -1.81
C VAL A 50 -13.94 22.44 -0.78
N PRO A 51 -14.35 22.20 0.49
CA PRO A 51 -13.50 21.53 1.46
C PRO A 51 -13.13 20.13 0.99
N PHE A 52 -11.84 19.79 1.03
CA PHE A 52 -11.40 18.45 0.65
C PHE A 52 -10.21 17.95 1.46
N VAL A 53 -10.07 16.63 1.49
CA VAL A 53 -8.96 15.89 2.08
C VAL A 53 -8.42 14.91 1.04
N THR A 54 -7.11 14.74 1.00
CA THR A 54 -6.45 13.80 0.06
C THR A 54 -5.68 12.75 0.83
N THR A 55 -6.04 11.47 0.67
CA THR A 55 -5.21 10.37 1.16
C THR A 55 -4.22 9.94 0.08
N LEU A 56 -2.93 9.95 0.43
CA LEU A 56 -1.85 9.50 -0.44
C LEU A 56 -1.55 8.01 -0.17
N HIS A 57 -1.49 7.19 -1.24
CA HIS A 57 -1.30 5.74 -1.13
C HIS A 57 0.06 5.25 -1.64
N GLY A 58 0.77 6.09 -2.36
CA GLY A 58 2.03 5.74 -3.02
C GLY A 58 3.27 6.14 -2.22
N ARG A 59 4.42 5.96 -2.86
CA ARG A 59 5.70 6.50 -2.41
C ARG A 59 5.73 8.03 -2.58
N LEU A 60 6.39 8.71 -1.64
CA LEU A 60 6.45 10.17 -1.60
C LEU A 60 7.89 10.71 -1.70
N ASP A 61 8.84 9.86 -2.06
CA ASP A 61 10.28 10.18 -2.16
C ASP A 61 10.69 10.78 -3.51
N HIS A 62 9.74 11.10 -4.40
CA HIS A 62 10.07 11.77 -5.65
C HIS A 62 10.38 13.26 -5.39
N PRO A 63 11.56 13.78 -5.80
CA PRO A 63 12.01 15.14 -5.45
C PRO A 63 11.03 16.28 -5.82
N ALA A 64 10.28 16.10 -6.93
CA ALA A 64 9.29 17.11 -7.36
C ALA A 64 8.10 17.25 -6.39
N LEU A 65 7.82 16.28 -5.54
CA LEU A 65 6.69 16.33 -4.61
C LEU A 65 6.89 17.39 -3.51
N ALA A 66 8.12 17.57 -3.05
CA ALA A 66 8.45 18.62 -2.09
C ALA A 66 8.06 20.00 -2.64
N THR A 67 8.51 20.32 -3.86
CA THR A 67 8.17 21.58 -4.53
C THR A 67 6.67 21.71 -4.80
N LEU A 68 6.00 20.64 -5.20
CA LEU A 68 4.56 20.62 -5.44
C LEU A 68 3.78 20.98 -4.16
N CYS A 69 4.10 20.35 -3.04
CA CYS A 69 3.43 20.58 -1.78
C CYS A 69 3.69 21.99 -1.21
N THR A 70 4.93 22.48 -1.31
CA THR A 70 5.27 23.80 -0.73
C THR A 70 4.84 24.97 -1.60
N ASN A 71 4.94 24.85 -2.92
CA ASN A 71 4.74 25.99 -3.81
C ASN A 71 3.36 25.99 -4.49
N CYS A 72 2.82 24.79 -4.81
CA CYS A 72 1.55 24.71 -5.53
C CYS A 72 0.37 24.42 -4.59
N PHE A 73 0.57 23.60 -3.58
CA PHE A 73 -0.50 23.11 -2.70
C PHE A 73 -0.19 23.23 -1.20
N PRO A 74 0.34 24.38 -0.71
CA PRO A 74 0.78 24.51 0.68
C PRO A 74 -0.34 24.27 1.70
N ASP A 75 -1.57 24.63 1.36
CA ASP A 75 -2.73 24.57 2.25
C ASP A 75 -3.61 23.32 2.04
N SER A 76 -3.23 22.43 1.10
CA SER A 76 -4.01 21.22 0.84
C SER A 76 -3.85 20.23 1.98
N HIS A 77 -4.97 19.67 2.44
CA HIS A 77 -5.00 18.73 3.55
C HIS A 77 -4.66 17.32 3.07
N PHE A 78 -3.53 16.78 3.55
CA PHE A 78 -3.07 15.45 3.23
C PHE A 78 -3.21 14.49 4.41
N VAL A 79 -3.62 13.26 4.11
CA VAL A 79 -3.64 12.14 5.05
C VAL A 79 -2.66 11.09 4.56
N SER A 80 -1.79 10.63 5.44
CA SER A 80 -0.91 9.49 5.19
C SER A 80 -1.55 8.18 5.65
N ILE A 81 -1.06 7.08 5.12
CA ILE A 81 -1.49 5.72 5.51
C ILE A 81 -0.52 5.05 6.49
N SER A 82 0.60 5.71 6.79
CA SER A 82 1.54 5.39 7.88
C SER A 82 2.36 6.63 8.24
N GLU A 83 2.97 6.64 9.42
CA GLU A 83 3.89 7.72 9.82
C GLU A 83 5.17 7.69 8.96
N THR A 84 5.68 6.49 8.67
CA THR A 84 6.86 6.29 7.83
C THR A 84 6.66 6.85 6.42
N GLN A 85 5.45 6.76 5.87
CA GLN A 85 5.14 7.33 4.55
C GLN A 85 5.40 8.83 4.48
N ARG A 86 5.25 9.57 5.60
CA ARG A 86 5.44 11.03 5.67
C ARG A 86 6.89 11.47 5.63
N ILE A 87 7.83 10.59 6.03
CA ILE A 87 9.25 10.93 6.20
C ILE A 87 9.86 11.63 4.98
N PRO A 88 9.62 11.19 3.72
CA PRO A 88 10.19 11.86 2.55
C PRO A 88 9.56 13.23 2.24
N LEU A 89 8.40 13.54 2.83
CA LEU A 89 7.62 14.74 2.51
C LEU A 89 7.13 15.47 3.79
N PRO A 90 8.03 15.81 4.74
CA PRO A 90 7.64 16.35 6.04
C PRO A 90 7.01 17.73 5.97
N GLN A 91 7.21 18.47 4.87
CA GLN A 91 6.70 19.82 4.64
C GLN A 91 5.25 19.83 4.08
N ALA A 92 4.67 18.71 3.73
CA ALA A 92 3.27 18.66 3.32
C ALA A 92 2.34 18.97 4.51
N ASN A 93 1.20 19.58 4.24
CA ASN A 93 0.21 19.88 5.28
C ASN A 93 -0.54 18.59 5.70
N TRP A 94 0.12 17.79 6.53
CA TRP A 94 -0.43 16.56 7.08
C TRP A 94 -1.47 16.84 8.16
N VAL A 95 -2.72 16.50 7.90
CA VAL A 95 -3.82 16.65 8.87
C VAL A 95 -4.05 15.38 9.70
N GLY A 96 -3.40 14.28 9.35
CA GLY A 96 -3.43 13.05 10.13
C GLY A 96 -2.79 11.86 9.41
N THR A 97 -2.68 10.76 10.15
CA THR A 97 -2.34 9.43 9.64
C THR A 97 -3.51 8.50 9.91
N VAL A 98 -4.02 7.84 8.87
CA VAL A 98 -5.09 6.84 9.00
C VAL A 98 -4.59 5.52 8.43
N TYR A 99 -4.30 4.58 9.30
CA TYR A 99 -3.93 3.22 8.89
C TYR A 99 -5.08 2.57 8.14
N HIS A 100 -4.78 1.76 7.15
CA HIS A 100 -5.79 0.97 6.47
C HIS A 100 -6.52 0.05 7.43
N GLY A 101 -7.74 -0.29 7.04
CA GLY A 101 -8.58 -1.24 7.73
C GLY A 101 -9.25 -2.20 6.74
N SER A 102 -9.53 -3.41 7.19
CA SER A 102 -10.30 -4.41 6.47
C SER A 102 -11.62 -4.69 7.19
N PRO A 103 -12.70 -5.05 6.47
CA PRO A 103 -13.94 -5.49 7.12
C PRO A 103 -13.68 -6.67 8.05
N GLU A 104 -14.25 -6.61 9.26
CA GLU A 104 -13.99 -7.60 10.33
C GLU A 104 -14.34 -9.04 9.92
N ASN A 105 -15.37 -9.20 9.09
CA ASN A 105 -15.89 -10.50 8.67
C ASN A 105 -15.47 -10.92 7.27
N LEU A 106 -14.57 -10.17 6.62
CA LEU A 106 -14.11 -10.50 5.27
C LEU A 106 -13.16 -11.68 5.28
N LEU A 107 -12.27 -11.71 6.27
CA LEU A 107 -11.27 -12.76 6.47
C LEU A 107 -11.49 -13.41 7.83
N THR A 108 -11.62 -14.73 7.83
CA THR A 108 -11.94 -15.52 9.01
C THR A 108 -10.70 -16.17 9.60
N PRO A 109 -10.55 -16.19 10.94
CA PRO A 109 -9.42 -16.84 11.59
C PRO A 109 -9.50 -18.36 11.47
N ASN A 110 -8.33 -19.01 11.42
CA ASN A 110 -8.18 -20.46 11.55
C ASN A 110 -7.07 -20.77 12.56
N TYR A 111 -7.44 -21.16 13.77
CA TYR A 111 -6.51 -21.38 14.86
C TYR A 111 -5.70 -22.69 14.75
N GLU A 112 -5.93 -23.48 13.71
CA GLU A 112 -5.25 -24.76 13.45
C GLU A 112 -4.55 -24.72 12.09
N PRO A 113 -3.33 -24.15 12.00
CA PRO A 113 -2.62 -24.03 10.74
C PRO A 113 -2.14 -25.37 10.18
N GLU A 114 -1.99 -25.47 8.86
CA GLU A 114 -1.54 -26.68 8.17
C GLU A 114 0.00 -26.87 8.16
N GLY A 115 0.76 -25.96 8.76
CA GLY A 115 2.20 -26.13 8.93
C GLY A 115 3.07 -25.62 7.79
N TYR A 116 2.60 -24.68 6.95
CA TYR A 116 3.41 -24.01 5.93
C TYR A 116 3.61 -22.54 6.23
N LEU A 117 4.63 -21.94 5.62
CA LEU A 117 4.83 -20.50 5.55
C LEU A 117 4.15 -19.93 4.30
N ALA A 118 3.56 -18.75 4.39
CA ALA A 118 2.92 -18.09 3.26
C ALA A 118 3.73 -16.90 2.73
N PHE A 119 3.74 -16.71 1.42
CA PHE A 119 4.09 -15.46 0.76
C PHE A 119 2.91 -15.01 -0.10
N LEU A 120 2.41 -13.80 0.11
CA LEU A 120 1.29 -13.24 -0.67
C LEU A 120 1.67 -11.86 -1.22
N GLY A 121 1.67 -11.71 -2.55
CA GLY A 121 2.00 -10.42 -3.15
C GLY A 121 2.24 -10.45 -4.65
N ARG A 122 3.08 -9.54 -5.14
CA ARG A 122 3.56 -9.55 -6.52
C ARG A 122 4.93 -10.21 -6.57
N ILE A 123 5.23 -10.90 -7.66
CA ILE A 123 6.58 -11.38 -7.92
C ILE A 123 7.41 -10.20 -8.45
N THR A 124 8.05 -9.51 -7.54
CA THR A 124 8.96 -8.38 -7.83
C THR A 124 10.15 -8.46 -6.86
N PRO A 125 11.37 -8.03 -7.25
CA PRO A 125 12.54 -8.10 -6.36
C PRO A 125 12.32 -7.37 -5.03
N ASP A 126 11.63 -6.23 -5.05
CA ASP A 126 11.36 -5.39 -3.88
C ASP A 126 10.43 -6.07 -2.86
N LYS A 127 9.62 -7.05 -3.27
CA LYS A 127 8.76 -7.85 -2.37
C LYS A 127 9.49 -9.03 -1.74
N GLY A 128 10.68 -9.40 -2.24
CA GLY A 128 11.55 -10.40 -1.66
C GLY A 128 11.09 -11.86 -1.75
N PRO A 129 10.45 -12.35 -2.84
CA PRO A 129 10.01 -13.74 -2.93
C PRO A 129 11.19 -14.73 -2.88
N GLU A 130 12.35 -14.36 -3.43
CA GLU A 130 13.56 -15.18 -3.36
C GLU A 130 14.03 -15.34 -1.90
N THR A 131 14.02 -14.24 -1.15
CA THR A 131 14.35 -14.24 0.28
C THR A 131 13.37 -15.09 1.09
N ALA A 132 12.07 -15.01 0.80
CA ALA A 132 11.07 -15.85 1.45
C ALA A 132 11.36 -17.35 1.24
N ILE A 133 11.75 -17.76 0.02
CA ILE A 133 12.12 -19.14 -0.29
C ILE A 133 13.34 -19.57 0.53
N HIS A 134 14.40 -18.74 0.58
CA HIS A 134 15.59 -19.08 1.34
C HIS A 134 15.33 -19.17 2.85
N LEU A 135 14.51 -18.29 3.42
CA LEU A 135 14.11 -18.32 4.81
C LEU A 135 13.29 -19.57 5.14
N ALA A 136 12.33 -19.94 4.29
CA ALA A 136 11.52 -21.14 4.49
C ALA A 136 12.36 -22.42 4.47
N ARG A 137 13.28 -22.53 3.50
CA ARG A 137 14.24 -23.64 3.44
C ARG A 137 15.15 -23.72 4.68
N ALA A 138 15.65 -22.57 5.13
CA ALA A 138 16.46 -22.51 6.35
C ALA A 138 15.68 -22.90 7.60
N ALA A 139 14.38 -22.61 7.63
CA ALA A 139 13.47 -23.03 8.70
C ALA A 139 13.01 -24.49 8.59
N GLY A 140 13.31 -25.18 7.48
CA GLY A 140 12.86 -26.55 7.22
C GLY A 140 11.33 -26.64 7.08
N MET A 141 10.67 -25.60 6.58
CA MET A 141 9.22 -25.52 6.45
C MET A 141 8.80 -25.34 5.00
N PRO A 142 7.68 -25.94 4.57
CA PRO A 142 7.12 -25.70 3.26
C PRO A 142 6.73 -24.21 3.10
N LEU A 143 6.88 -23.69 1.87
CA LEU A 143 6.44 -22.35 1.51
C LEU A 143 5.40 -22.41 0.39
N LYS A 144 4.23 -21.82 0.61
CA LYS A 144 3.25 -21.59 -0.44
C LYS A 144 3.32 -20.12 -0.88
N ILE A 145 3.46 -19.91 -2.19
CA ILE A 145 3.56 -18.59 -2.81
C ILE A 145 2.28 -18.31 -3.60
N ALA A 146 1.46 -17.40 -3.13
CA ALA A 146 0.33 -16.85 -3.87
C ALA A 146 0.72 -15.48 -4.44
N ALA A 147 0.87 -15.40 -5.76
CA ALA A 147 1.43 -14.19 -6.34
C ALA A 147 1.01 -13.94 -7.78
N LYS A 148 0.85 -12.64 -8.11
CA LYS A 148 0.70 -12.17 -9.47
C LYS A 148 2.05 -11.94 -10.12
N ILE A 149 2.22 -12.52 -11.32
CA ILE A 149 3.38 -12.26 -12.19
C ILE A 149 2.99 -11.17 -13.18
N VAL A 150 3.44 -9.94 -12.94
CA VAL A 150 3.21 -8.84 -13.89
C VAL A 150 4.11 -9.00 -15.13
N ARG A 151 3.67 -8.49 -16.28
CA ARG A 151 4.39 -8.68 -17.57
C ARG A 151 5.84 -8.20 -17.49
N ALA A 152 6.09 -7.08 -16.82
CA ALA A 152 7.43 -6.51 -16.67
C ALA A 152 8.40 -7.43 -15.88
N GLU A 153 7.87 -8.26 -14.98
CA GLU A 153 8.66 -9.10 -14.07
C GLU A 153 8.72 -10.58 -14.51
N ARG A 154 8.19 -10.93 -15.69
CA ARG A 154 8.24 -12.31 -16.20
C ARG A 154 9.67 -12.83 -16.33
N HIS A 155 10.62 -11.96 -16.72
CA HIS A 155 12.03 -12.35 -16.82
C HIS A 155 12.59 -12.69 -15.43
N TYR A 156 12.35 -11.84 -14.43
CA TYR A 156 12.75 -12.11 -13.05
C TYR A 156 12.15 -13.40 -12.52
N PHE A 157 10.85 -13.61 -12.70
CA PHE A 157 10.19 -14.85 -12.31
C PHE A 157 10.86 -16.05 -12.94
N THR A 158 11.06 -16.04 -14.28
CA THR A 158 11.57 -17.20 -15.02
C THR A 158 13.03 -17.53 -14.65
N GLN A 159 13.86 -16.52 -14.43
CA GLN A 159 15.29 -16.70 -14.18
C GLN A 159 15.64 -16.94 -12.72
N ARG A 160 14.88 -16.34 -11.80
CA ARG A 160 15.24 -16.31 -10.37
C ARG A 160 14.31 -17.12 -9.49
N ILE A 161 13.00 -17.08 -9.73
CA ILE A 161 12.02 -17.71 -8.85
C ILE A 161 11.64 -19.10 -9.31
N LYS A 162 11.28 -19.24 -10.59
CA LYS A 162 10.84 -20.54 -11.16
C LYS A 162 11.80 -21.70 -10.89
N PRO A 163 13.15 -21.54 -11.00
CA PRO A 163 14.09 -22.61 -10.70
C PRO A 163 14.11 -23.06 -9.24
N LEU A 164 13.58 -22.24 -8.32
CA LEU A 164 13.52 -22.53 -6.88
C LEU A 164 12.21 -23.22 -6.46
N ILE A 165 11.23 -23.29 -7.37
CA ILE A 165 9.94 -23.94 -7.12
C ILE A 165 10.10 -25.44 -7.48
N ASP A 166 9.93 -26.30 -6.48
CA ASP A 166 10.05 -27.75 -6.62
C ASP A 166 8.72 -28.51 -6.50
N GLY A 167 7.65 -27.81 -6.08
CA GLY A 167 6.30 -28.36 -5.94
C GLY A 167 6.07 -29.15 -4.64
N THR A 168 7.09 -29.27 -3.79
CA THR A 168 7.03 -29.94 -2.48
C THR A 168 7.37 -28.99 -1.35
N ASP A 169 8.62 -28.52 -1.28
CA ASP A 169 9.06 -27.57 -0.27
C ASP A 169 8.69 -26.13 -0.63
N VAL A 170 8.62 -25.83 -1.94
CA VAL A 170 8.20 -24.53 -2.47
C VAL A 170 7.12 -24.72 -3.52
N GLU A 171 5.90 -24.34 -3.18
CA GLU A 171 4.73 -24.42 -4.05
C GLU A 171 4.34 -23.00 -4.56
N PHE A 172 4.14 -22.87 -5.87
CA PHE A 172 3.58 -21.66 -6.47
C PHE A 172 2.12 -21.90 -6.83
N VAL A 173 1.19 -21.37 -6.04
CA VAL A 173 -0.26 -21.53 -6.22
C VAL A 173 -0.88 -20.57 -7.25
N GLY A 174 -0.10 -19.58 -7.72
CA GLY A 174 -0.59 -18.59 -8.68
C GLY A 174 -1.28 -17.40 -8.02
N GLU A 175 -2.10 -16.68 -8.77
CA GLU A 175 -2.89 -15.56 -8.27
C GLU A 175 -4.17 -16.09 -7.61
N ILE A 176 -4.40 -15.75 -6.35
CA ILE A 176 -5.62 -16.09 -5.61
C ILE A 176 -6.57 -14.89 -5.54
N ASP A 177 -7.86 -15.15 -5.53
CA ASP A 177 -8.90 -14.15 -5.34
C ASP A 177 -9.21 -13.93 -3.86
N GLU A 178 -10.11 -13.00 -3.57
CA GLU A 178 -10.50 -12.64 -2.21
C GLU A 178 -11.15 -13.81 -1.45
N ALA A 179 -11.90 -14.68 -2.16
CA ALA A 179 -12.59 -15.81 -1.54
C ALA A 179 -11.64 -16.89 -1.00
N HIS A 180 -10.49 -17.08 -1.67
CA HIS A 180 -9.48 -18.06 -1.26
C HIS A 180 -8.40 -17.50 -0.32
N LYS A 181 -8.39 -16.19 -0.12
CA LYS A 181 -7.36 -15.53 0.69
C LYS A 181 -7.43 -15.94 2.17
N ALA A 182 -8.63 -16.06 2.72
CA ALA A 182 -8.82 -16.46 4.12
C ALA A 182 -8.29 -17.88 4.38
N GLU A 183 -8.56 -18.83 3.49
CA GLU A 183 -8.04 -20.19 3.58
C GLU A 183 -6.51 -20.20 3.44
N PHE A 184 -5.98 -19.50 2.43
CA PHE A 184 -4.53 -19.44 2.18
C PHE A 184 -3.74 -18.82 3.33
N LEU A 185 -4.22 -17.72 3.91
CA LEU A 185 -3.56 -17.07 5.03
C LEU A 185 -3.82 -17.79 6.35
N GLY A 186 -5.08 -18.19 6.63
CA GLY A 186 -5.47 -18.81 7.89
C GLY A 186 -4.80 -20.18 8.13
N ASN A 187 -4.57 -20.96 7.07
CA ASN A 187 -3.86 -22.24 7.14
C ASN A 187 -2.33 -22.08 7.25
N ALA A 188 -1.79 -20.89 7.03
CA ALA A 188 -0.36 -20.64 7.18
C ALA A 188 0.04 -20.53 8.65
N SER A 189 1.21 -21.06 8.99
CA SER A 189 1.83 -20.91 10.32
C SER A 189 2.36 -19.49 10.55
N ALA A 190 2.86 -18.85 9.49
CA ALA A 190 3.23 -17.43 9.47
C ALA A 190 3.25 -16.89 8.03
N LEU A 191 3.02 -15.57 7.89
CA LEU A 191 3.27 -14.84 6.66
C LEU A 191 4.71 -14.34 6.64
N LEU A 192 5.44 -14.58 5.55
CA LEU A 192 6.74 -13.96 5.28
C LEU A 192 6.58 -12.69 4.45
N PHE A 193 7.09 -11.59 4.97
CA PHE A 193 7.05 -10.27 4.34
C PHE A 193 8.44 -9.63 4.26
N PRO A 194 9.41 -10.27 3.55
CA PRO A 194 10.81 -9.87 3.51
C PRO A 194 11.06 -8.76 2.49
N ILE A 195 10.33 -7.65 2.60
CA ILE A 195 10.44 -6.52 1.70
C ILE A 195 11.77 -5.78 1.85
N CYS A 196 12.27 -5.20 0.74
CA CYS A 196 13.49 -4.40 0.73
C CYS A 196 13.26 -2.97 0.18
N TRP A 197 12.04 -2.45 0.29
CA TRP A 197 11.69 -1.11 -0.12
C TRP A 197 10.78 -0.44 0.92
N PRO A 198 10.73 0.91 1.02
CA PRO A 198 9.90 1.59 2.00
C PRO A 198 8.42 1.45 1.65
N GLU A 199 7.83 0.35 2.07
CA GLU A 199 6.41 0.04 1.87
C GLU A 199 5.55 1.07 2.59
N PRO A 200 4.61 1.74 1.90
CA PRO A 200 3.75 2.73 2.53
C PRO A 200 2.82 2.16 3.62
N PHE A 201 2.32 0.91 3.46
CA PHE A 201 1.50 0.27 4.48
C PHE A 201 1.61 -1.26 4.52
N GLY A 202 1.42 -1.95 3.37
CA GLY A 202 1.48 -3.41 3.31
C GLY A 202 0.21 -4.11 3.79
N LEU A 203 -0.89 -3.96 3.05
CA LEU A 203 -2.21 -4.54 3.37
C LEU A 203 -2.16 -6.03 3.74
N VAL A 204 -1.28 -6.80 3.10
CA VAL A 204 -1.17 -8.25 3.35
C VAL A 204 -0.82 -8.58 4.81
N MET A 205 -0.14 -7.68 5.52
CA MET A 205 0.16 -7.88 6.95
C MET A 205 -1.12 -7.90 7.78
N ILE A 206 -2.00 -6.91 7.58
CA ILE A 206 -3.28 -6.86 8.31
C ILE A 206 -4.27 -7.92 7.82
N GLU A 207 -4.18 -8.35 6.56
CA GLU A 207 -4.95 -9.49 6.04
C GLU A 207 -4.54 -10.80 6.72
N ALA A 208 -3.23 -11.02 6.92
CA ALA A 208 -2.73 -12.15 7.69
C ALA A 208 -3.19 -12.10 9.15
N MET A 209 -3.09 -10.94 9.80
CA MET A 209 -3.56 -10.75 11.17
C MET A 209 -5.09 -10.97 11.29
N ALA A 210 -5.87 -10.60 10.27
CA ALA A 210 -7.30 -10.89 10.22
C ALA A 210 -7.61 -12.38 10.17
N CYS A 211 -6.70 -13.17 9.58
CA CYS A 211 -6.72 -14.64 9.58
C CYS A 211 -5.98 -15.25 10.78
N ASP A 212 -5.70 -14.47 11.85
CA ASP A 212 -4.93 -14.86 13.04
C ASP A 212 -3.46 -15.28 12.77
N THR A 213 -2.96 -15.07 11.57
CA THR A 213 -1.64 -15.53 11.13
C THR A 213 -0.57 -14.50 11.49
N PRO A 214 0.46 -14.88 12.27
CA PRO A 214 1.54 -13.99 12.62
C PRO A 214 2.40 -13.63 11.40
N VAL A 215 3.02 -12.44 11.45
CA VAL A 215 3.82 -11.90 10.35
C VAL A 215 5.29 -11.82 10.72
N VAL A 216 6.16 -12.30 9.84
CA VAL A 216 7.61 -12.06 9.91
C VAL A 216 7.98 -11.11 8.78
N GLY A 217 8.28 -9.86 9.11
CA GLY A 217 8.60 -8.81 8.16
C GLY A 217 9.98 -8.20 8.39
N PHE A 218 10.61 -7.73 7.31
CA PHE A 218 11.84 -6.96 7.45
C PHE A 218 11.53 -5.52 7.83
N ARG A 219 12.37 -4.94 8.68
CA ARG A 219 12.22 -3.58 9.24
C ARG A 219 12.42 -2.51 8.16
N CYS A 220 11.41 -2.35 7.30
CA CYS A 220 11.42 -1.42 6.19
C CYS A 220 10.04 -0.75 6.02
N GLY A 221 10.03 0.57 5.77
CA GLY A 221 8.79 1.33 5.62
C GLY A 221 7.88 1.19 6.84
N SER A 222 6.61 0.89 6.60
CA SER A 222 5.57 0.78 7.63
C SER A 222 5.60 -0.51 8.46
N VAL A 223 6.46 -1.48 8.15
CA VAL A 223 6.48 -2.78 8.84
C VAL A 223 6.57 -2.64 10.36
N PRO A 224 7.45 -1.79 10.94
CA PRO A 224 7.52 -1.61 12.38
C PRO A 224 6.31 -0.89 13.01
N GLU A 225 5.48 -0.23 12.19
CA GLU A 225 4.25 0.43 12.66
C GLU A 225 3.06 -0.53 12.69
N VAL A 226 3.06 -1.52 11.79
CA VAL A 226 1.95 -2.46 11.62
C VAL A 226 2.13 -3.67 12.51
N ILE A 227 3.35 -4.21 12.61
CA ILE A 227 3.66 -5.39 13.43
C ILE A 227 3.93 -4.95 14.87
N ASP A 228 3.21 -5.53 15.83
CA ASP A 228 3.51 -5.45 17.24
C ASP A 228 4.44 -6.63 17.60
N ASP A 229 5.74 -6.35 17.82
CA ASP A 229 6.76 -7.36 18.12
C ASP A 229 6.38 -8.25 19.30
N GLY A 230 6.38 -9.56 19.09
CA GLY A 230 6.02 -10.54 20.11
C GLY A 230 4.52 -10.73 20.33
N ILE A 231 3.67 -10.05 19.58
CA ILE A 231 2.20 -10.17 19.65
C ILE A 231 1.64 -10.58 18.29
N THR A 232 1.86 -9.76 17.24
CA THR A 232 1.34 -10.03 15.91
C THR A 232 2.38 -10.59 14.95
N GLY A 233 3.62 -10.68 15.40
CA GLY A 233 4.74 -11.12 14.60
C GLY A 233 6.05 -10.51 15.06
N TYR A 234 6.98 -10.36 14.13
CA TYR A 234 8.28 -9.75 14.36
C TYR A 234 8.72 -8.90 13.17
N ALA A 235 9.09 -7.64 13.45
CA ALA A 235 9.75 -6.75 12.51
C ALA A 235 11.26 -6.78 12.76
N VAL A 236 12.04 -7.42 11.88
CA VAL A 236 13.46 -7.75 12.13
C VAL A 236 14.37 -7.28 11.00
N GLU A 237 15.67 -7.23 11.29
CA GLU A 237 16.69 -7.11 10.26
C GLU A 237 16.83 -8.44 9.48
N PRO A 238 17.30 -8.44 8.24
CA PRO A 238 17.38 -9.64 7.40
C PRO A 238 18.09 -10.83 8.05
N ASP A 239 19.17 -10.58 8.80
CA ASP A 239 19.98 -11.60 9.44
C ASP A 239 19.25 -12.33 10.59
N ASP A 240 18.20 -11.73 11.17
CA ASP A 240 17.39 -12.33 12.24
C ASP A 240 16.14 -13.05 11.71
N GLY A 241 15.94 -13.11 10.40
CA GLY A 241 14.72 -13.65 9.79
C GLY A 241 14.37 -15.08 10.18
N LEU A 242 15.36 -15.97 10.23
CA LEU A 242 15.16 -17.37 10.65
C LEU A 242 14.73 -17.47 12.12
N ASN A 243 15.40 -16.73 13.00
CA ASN A 243 15.06 -16.71 14.42
C ASN A 243 13.65 -16.10 14.63
N ALA A 244 13.30 -15.07 13.87
CA ALA A 244 11.97 -14.47 13.91
C ALA A 244 10.87 -15.46 13.47
N ILE A 245 11.11 -16.32 12.47
CA ILE A 245 10.19 -17.40 12.11
C ILE A 245 9.96 -18.32 13.30
N ASN A 246 11.01 -18.86 13.91
CA ASN A 246 10.91 -19.77 15.05
C ASN A 246 10.13 -19.17 16.22
N ARG A 247 10.32 -17.88 16.48
CA ARG A 247 9.59 -17.15 17.52
C ARG A 247 8.13 -16.90 17.12
N ALA A 248 7.85 -16.59 15.86
CA ALA A 248 6.50 -16.34 15.37
C ALA A 248 5.60 -17.58 15.48
N LEU A 249 6.15 -18.78 15.27
CA LEU A 249 5.44 -20.05 15.42
C LEU A 249 4.95 -20.32 16.87
N MET A 250 5.49 -19.60 17.85
CA MET A 250 5.13 -19.75 19.28
C MET A 250 4.10 -18.71 19.74
N LEU A 251 3.68 -17.79 18.86
CA LEU A 251 2.72 -16.74 19.23
C LEU A 251 1.30 -17.29 19.38
N ASP A 252 0.55 -16.69 20.31
CA ASP A 252 -0.87 -16.97 20.46
C ASP A 252 -1.65 -16.29 19.31
N ARG A 253 -2.13 -17.09 18.38
CA ARG A 253 -2.88 -16.64 17.20
C ARG A 253 -4.14 -15.84 17.58
N ARG A 254 -4.74 -16.10 18.73
CA ARG A 254 -5.90 -15.34 19.22
C ARG A 254 -5.53 -13.90 19.57
N LEU A 255 -4.31 -13.68 20.07
CA LEU A 255 -3.82 -12.31 20.29
C LEU A 255 -3.53 -11.59 18.98
N VAL A 256 -3.03 -12.29 17.96
CA VAL A 256 -2.84 -11.73 16.61
C VAL A 256 -4.17 -11.20 16.06
N ARG A 257 -5.22 -12.04 16.10
CA ARG A 257 -6.58 -11.66 15.66
C ARG A 257 -7.12 -10.49 16.47
N ARG A 258 -7.01 -10.51 17.80
CA ARG A 258 -7.47 -9.41 18.66
C ARG A 258 -6.81 -8.09 18.30
N ARG A 259 -5.50 -8.10 18.00
CA ARG A 259 -4.79 -6.88 17.59
C ARG A 259 -5.28 -6.33 16.25
N PHE A 260 -5.62 -7.20 15.29
CA PHE A 260 -6.30 -6.77 14.08
C PHE A 260 -7.62 -6.06 14.39
N GLU A 261 -8.46 -6.66 15.24
CA GLU A 261 -9.76 -6.10 15.63
C GLU A 261 -9.63 -4.75 16.34
N GLU A 262 -8.62 -4.55 17.16
CA GLU A 262 -8.35 -3.31 17.86
C GLU A 262 -7.81 -2.19 16.93
N ARG A 263 -6.98 -2.53 15.93
CA ARG A 263 -6.18 -1.55 15.20
C ARG A 263 -6.52 -1.40 13.72
N PHE A 264 -7.04 -2.45 13.07
CA PHE A 264 -7.07 -2.51 11.62
C PHE A 264 -8.44 -2.88 11.03
N THR A 265 -9.53 -2.57 11.74
CA THR A 265 -10.88 -2.75 11.19
C THR A 265 -11.27 -1.57 10.29
N ALA A 266 -12.14 -1.86 9.30
CA ALA A 266 -12.71 -0.82 8.45
C ALA A 266 -13.51 0.21 9.25
N ARG A 267 -14.16 -0.22 10.35
CA ARG A 267 -14.88 0.66 11.27
C ARG A 267 -13.95 1.70 11.89
N ARG A 268 -12.84 1.24 12.52
CA ARG A 268 -11.85 2.12 13.13
C ARG A 268 -11.30 3.10 12.08
N MET A 269 -10.97 2.62 10.87
CA MET A 269 -10.49 3.47 9.77
C MET A 269 -11.51 4.56 9.40
N ALA A 270 -12.80 4.20 9.31
CA ALA A 270 -13.87 5.15 9.00
C ALA A 270 -14.02 6.21 10.11
N GLU A 271 -13.98 5.80 11.39
CA GLU A 271 -14.04 6.71 12.54
C GLU A 271 -12.85 7.68 12.56
N ASP A 272 -11.64 7.24 12.20
CA ASP A 272 -10.46 8.10 12.08
C ASP A 272 -10.66 9.15 10.98
N TYR A 273 -11.19 8.77 9.82
CA TYR A 273 -11.50 9.72 8.75
C TYR A 273 -12.59 10.71 9.14
N VAL A 274 -13.64 10.29 9.82
CA VAL A 274 -14.70 11.21 10.30
C VAL A 274 -14.10 12.29 11.21
N ARG A 275 -13.22 11.94 12.13
CA ARG A 275 -12.52 12.93 12.99
C ARG A 275 -11.71 13.95 12.17
N ILE A 276 -11.07 13.49 11.09
CA ILE A 276 -10.33 14.38 10.19
C ILE A 276 -11.30 15.32 9.46
N TYR A 277 -12.41 14.81 8.92
CA TYR A 277 -13.42 15.64 8.24
C TYR A 277 -13.97 16.73 9.18
N GLU A 278 -14.37 16.37 10.39
CA GLU A 278 -14.86 17.32 11.39
C GLU A 278 -13.82 18.40 11.73
N SER A 279 -12.54 18.05 11.79
CA SER A 279 -11.47 19.02 12.05
C SER A 279 -11.22 19.95 10.86
N THR A 280 -11.42 19.47 9.63
CA THR A 280 -11.22 20.22 8.39
C THR A 280 -12.37 21.22 8.13
N MET A 281 -13.58 20.88 8.54
CA MET A 281 -14.79 21.70 8.34
C MET A 281 -14.99 22.80 9.40
N LYS A 282 -14.22 22.84 10.49
CA LYS A 282 -14.41 23.87 11.54
C LYS A 282 -14.15 25.28 11.00
N PRO A 283 -15.05 26.27 11.28
CA PRO A 283 -14.86 27.66 10.86
C PRO A 283 -13.67 28.29 11.60
N GLY A 284 -12.57 28.37 10.99
CA GLY A 284 -11.28 28.88 11.46
C GLY A 284 -10.18 28.58 10.48
N ASN A 285 -10.40 27.61 9.59
CA ASN A 285 -9.47 27.21 8.54
C ASN A 285 -9.84 27.76 7.16
N THR A 286 -10.99 28.47 7.03
CA THR A 286 -11.51 28.99 5.75
C THR A 286 -11.07 30.42 5.43
N ASP A 287 -10.37 31.13 6.33
CA ASP A 287 -9.96 32.53 6.09
C ASP A 287 -8.58 32.69 5.43
N GLN A 288 -8.01 31.63 4.87
CA GLN A 288 -6.81 31.81 4.05
C GLN A 288 -7.22 32.18 2.63
N LYS A 289 -7.24 33.50 2.40
CA LYS A 289 -7.34 34.10 1.06
C LYS A 289 -6.35 33.42 0.11
N MET A 290 -6.86 33.00 -1.06
CA MET A 290 -6.08 32.51 -2.18
C MET A 290 -4.88 33.41 -2.47
N GLY A 291 -3.75 33.09 -1.87
CA GLY A 291 -2.48 33.61 -2.33
C GLY A 291 -2.24 33.02 -3.72
N SER A 292 -1.96 33.87 -4.71
CA SER A 292 -1.56 33.43 -6.04
C SER A 292 -0.27 32.58 -5.90
N ALA A 293 -0.43 31.27 -5.91
CA ALA A 293 0.71 30.35 -5.87
C ALA A 293 1.51 30.54 -7.15
N ASN A 294 2.73 31.04 -7.06
CA ASN A 294 3.71 31.02 -8.14
C ASN A 294 4.17 29.56 -8.36
N CYS A 295 3.33 28.78 -9.02
CA CYS A 295 3.64 27.43 -9.41
C CYS A 295 4.60 27.47 -10.63
N VAL A 296 5.88 27.74 -10.38
CA VAL A 296 6.92 27.64 -11.38
C VAL A 296 7.40 26.19 -11.40
N PRO A 297 7.30 25.48 -12.54
CA PRO A 297 7.84 24.13 -12.62
C PRO A 297 9.34 24.18 -12.28
N PRO A 298 9.91 23.14 -11.64
CA PRO A 298 11.31 23.10 -11.33
C PRO A 298 12.14 23.29 -12.60
N PRO A 299 13.28 24.00 -12.55
CA PRO A 299 14.13 24.23 -13.72
C PRO A 299 14.52 22.87 -14.30
N ASN A 300 14.35 22.73 -15.59
CA ASN A 300 14.79 21.58 -16.36
C ASN A 300 16.32 21.59 -16.39
N ASN A 301 16.95 21.10 -15.32
CA ASN A 301 18.39 20.92 -15.30
C ASN A 301 18.71 19.80 -16.28
N GLY A 302 19.02 20.22 -17.51
CA GLY A 302 19.43 19.38 -18.63
C GLY A 302 20.69 18.58 -18.32
N SER A 303 20.52 17.49 -17.63
CA SER A 303 21.37 16.31 -17.73
C SER A 303 20.43 15.18 -18.18
N ALA A 304 20.45 14.94 -19.49
CA ALA A 304 19.78 13.84 -20.13
C ALA A 304 20.29 12.50 -19.57
N ARG A 305 19.77 12.09 -18.42
CA ARG A 305 19.66 10.68 -18.05
C ARG A 305 18.23 10.29 -18.31
N ARG A 306 18.07 9.53 -19.38
CA ARG A 306 16.88 9.00 -19.98
C ARG A 306 15.75 8.73 -18.98
N VAL A 307 14.66 9.45 -19.15
CA VAL A 307 13.33 9.17 -18.61
C VAL A 307 12.69 7.97 -19.37
N GLU A 308 13.46 6.95 -19.67
CA GLU A 308 12.97 5.72 -20.30
C GLU A 308 12.32 4.75 -19.30
N ILE A 309 12.53 4.95 -18.00
CA ILE A 309 12.03 4.02 -16.98
C ILE A 309 10.58 4.31 -16.56
N ALA A 310 10.10 5.54 -16.72
CA ALA A 310 8.73 5.90 -16.31
C ALA A 310 7.66 5.51 -17.34
N ALA A 311 7.96 5.53 -18.63
CA ALA A 311 7.02 5.15 -19.68
C ALA A 311 6.82 3.62 -19.79
N ALA A 312 7.83 2.83 -19.47
CA ALA A 312 7.74 1.36 -19.47
C ALA A 312 6.85 0.79 -18.36
N ARG A 313 6.57 1.57 -17.31
CA ARG A 313 5.66 1.15 -16.21
C ARG A 313 4.18 1.28 -16.54
N PHE A 314 3.81 1.97 -17.62
CA PHE A 314 2.41 2.19 -18.01
C PHE A 314 1.94 1.41 -19.24
N GLY A 315 2.76 0.49 -19.81
CA GLY A 315 2.30 -0.49 -20.80
C GLY A 315 1.71 0.12 -22.07
N MET A 316 2.39 1.08 -22.69
CA MET A 316 2.04 1.52 -24.06
C MET A 316 2.89 0.72 -25.05
N ASP A 317 2.31 -0.35 -25.63
CA ASP A 317 2.83 -1.00 -26.84
C ASP A 317 2.72 0.00 -28.00
N ARG A 318 3.84 0.30 -28.67
CA ARG A 318 3.81 0.94 -30.00
C ARG A 318 3.46 -0.14 -31.04
N PRO A 319 2.59 0.15 -32.01
CA PRO A 319 2.36 -0.77 -33.12
C PRO A 319 3.62 -0.82 -33.99
N HIS A 320 4.01 -2.03 -34.34
CA HIS A 320 5.02 -2.29 -35.36
C HIS A 320 4.53 -1.81 -36.75
N GLN A 321 5.32 -0.99 -37.40
CA GLN A 321 5.51 -1.05 -38.86
C GLN A 321 6.78 -1.80 -39.15
#